data_d038f8c81f933b741b507907b20564a5
#
_entry.id   d038f8c81f933b741b507907b20564a5
#
_cell.length_a   1.000
_cell.length_b   1.000
_cell.length_c   1.000
_cell.angle_alpha   90.00
_cell.angle_beta   90.00
_cell.angle_gamma   90.00
#
_symmetry.space_group_name_H-M   'P 1'
#
loop_
_entity.id
_entity.type
_entity.pdbx_description
1 polymer ?
#
loop_
_entity_poly.entity_id
_entity_poly.type
_entity_poly.pdbx_seq_one_letter_code
_entity_poly.pdbx_strand_id
1 'polypeptide(L)'
;MRKIYAGFLAALMVTGLALSGCGNVQIDGADSKNTTSSTSSSEGTQEAAVKSNVKEPYADDVKIAFVPNVIGDSVAAAWGDGMEKELSIFENVTFQRFDGKASAETQVQILSDLVNQHYDAIILQATDAAALAASVEQAEAAGIPVITLNMDASTPHAALVAMVDYEAGALVAKNIASSIGETGKVVIIQATPGASRGEILEAGFRDEMAKHPDVEIIDAQTGEWLTEKANVVMNDFLTKYDKIDAVFCHNDAMAEGASQAAEAAGRLGEMVIWGADGESKAL
;
A
#
# COMPACT_ATOMS: atom_id res chain seq x y z
N MET A 1 -7.57 7.30 41.30
CA MET A 1 -8.94 7.78 40.97
C MET A 1 -9.08 7.73 39.45
N ARG A 2 -9.78 6.73 38.96
CA ARG A 2 -10.00 6.52 37.52
C ARG A 2 -11.09 7.48 37.04
N LYS A 3 -10.82 8.27 36.01
CA LYS A 3 -11.85 9.02 35.27
C LYS A 3 -12.10 8.33 33.94
N ILE A 4 -13.27 7.72 33.85
CA ILE A 4 -13.83 7.13 32.63
C ILE A 4 -14.52 8.27 31.85
N TYR A 5 -14.13 8.50 30.62
CA TYR A 5 -14.88 9.37 29.70
C TYR A 5 -15.64 8.49 28.71
N ALA A 6 -16.96 8.50 28.82
CA ALA A 6 -17.87 7.92 27.85
C ALA A 6 -18.04 8.91 26.69
N GLY A 7 -17.68 8.50 25.50
CA GLY A 7 -17.90 9.27 24.26
C GLY A 7 -19.21 8.88 23.58
N PHE A 8 -19.97 9.88 23.22
CA PHE A 8 -21.27 9.82 22.57
C PHE A 8 -21.21 9.29 21.14
N LEU A 9 -22.01 8.24 20.85
CA LEU A 9 -22.34 7.80 19.50
C LEU A 9 -23.43 8.72 18.93
N ALA A 10 -23.14 9.48 17.89
CA ALA A 10 -24.13 10.17 17.07
C ALA A 10 -24.44 9.33 15.83
N ALA A 11 -25.60 8.71 15.78
CA ALA A 11 -26.15 8.04 14.61
C ALA A 11 -26.70 9.09 13.64
N LEU A 12 -26.15 9.18 12.43
CA LEU A 12 -26.76 9.95 11.32
C LEU A 12 -27.51 8.97 10.42
N MET A 13 -28.84 9.05 10.45
CA MET A 13 -29.71 8.47 9.44
C MET A 13 -29.66 9.34 8.17
N VAL A 14 -29.26 8.74 7.05
CA VAL A 14 -29.44 9.36 5.73
C VAL A 14 -30.64 8.70 5.06
N THR A 15 -31.72 9.49 4.95
CA THR A 15 -32.92 9.15 4.17
C THR A 15 -32.64 9.30 2.69
N GLY A 16 -32.92 8.24 1.94
CA GLY A 16 -32.84 8.26 0.48
C GLY A 16 -33.91 9.13 -0.18
N LEU A 17 -33.51 9.86 -1.20
CA LEU A 17 -34.41 10.42 -2.21
C LEU A 17 -33.97 9.88 -3.58
N ALA A 18 -34.84 9.05 -4.15
CA ALA A 18 -34.79 8.68 -5.54
C ALA A 18 -35.35 9.85 -6.38
N LEU A 19 -34.57 10.32 -7.34
CA LEU A 19 -35.05 11.18 -8.40
C LEU A 19 -34.64 10.59 -9.74
N SER A 20 -35.61 9.93 -10.36
CA SER A 20 -35.63 9.60 -11.79
C SER A 20 -35.85 10.91 -12.58
N GLY A 21 -34.99 11.19 -13.53
CA GLY A 21 -35.13 12.31 -14.45
C GLY A 21 -34.56 11.98 -15.81
N CYS A 22 -35.36 11.35 -16.68
CA CYS A 22 -35.15 11.35 -18.13
C CYS A 22 -35.38 12.76 -18.64
N GLY A 23 -34.37 13.40 -19.19
CA GLY A 23 -34.49 14.69 -19.89
C GLY A 23 -34.05 14.52 -21.35
N ASN A 24 -35.03 14.34 -22.25
CA ASN A 24 -34.84 14.51 -23.68
C ASN A 24 -34.60 16.01 -23.97
N VAL A 25 -33.47 16.34 -24.60
CA VAL A 25 -33.28 17.66 -25.20
C VAL A 25 -33.49 17.52 -26.69
N GLN A 26 -34.59 18.04 -27.18
CA GLN A 26 -34.92 18.20 -28.59
C GLN A 26 -34.46 19.58 -29.02
N ILE A 27 -33.64 19.68 -30.04
CA ILE A 27 -33.32 20.95 -30.71
C ILE A 27 -33.96 20.91 -32.08
N ASP A 28 -34.98 21.79 -32.23
CA ASP A 28 -35.63 22.06 -33.52
C ASP A 28 -34.82 23.06 -34.34
N GLY A 29 -34.78 22.79 -35.65
CA GLY A 29 -34.92 23.86 -36.63
C GLY A 29 -33.73 24.15 -37.58
N ALA A 30 -33.74 23.71 -38.78
CA ALA A 30 -34.03 24.48 -39.97
C ALA A 30 -33.56 23.76 -41.25
N ASP A 31 -34.48 23.74 -42.18
CA ASP A 31 -34.40 23.22 -43.58
C ASP A 31 -33.16 23.58 -44.38
N SER A 32 -32.66 22.62 -45.19
CA SER A 32 -32.59 22.85 -46.66
C SER A 32 -32.31 21.55 -47.40
N LYS A 33 -33.10 21.33 -48.43
CA LYS A 33 -33.02 20.26 -49.45
C LYS A 33 -31.71 20.32 -50.23
N ASN A 34 -31.06 19.21 -50.50
CA ASN A 34 -30.77 18.84 -51.87
C ASN A 34 -30.44 17.32 -52.03
N THR A 35 -31.06 16.75 -53.02
CA THR A 35 -30.98 15.40 -53.52
C THR A 35 -29.68 15.21 -54.33
N THR A 36 -28.89 14.18 -54.06
CA THR A 36 -28.19 13.43 -55.11
C THR A 36 -27.72 12.06 -54.54
N SER A 37 -28.21 11.03 -55.16
CA SER A 37 -27.80 9.64 -55.02
C SER A 37 -26.37 9.42 -55.48
N SER A 38 -25.52 8.82 -54.67
CA SER A 38 -24.36 8.07 -55.15
C SER A 38 -24.09 6.91 -54.21
N THR A 39 -24.26 5.74 -54.77
CA THR A 39 -23.85 4.45 -54.27
C THR A 39 -22.35 4.46 -54.01
N SER A 40 -21.93 4.25 -52.75
CA SER A 40 -20.57 3.84 -52.48
C SER A 40 -20.55 2.80 -51.38
N SER A 41 -19.97 1.69 -51.72
CA SER A 41 -19.65 0.52 -50.97
C SER A 41 -19.21 0.82 -49.52
N SER A 42 -19.94 0.25 -48.56
CA SER A 42 -19.50 0.14 -47.17
C SER A 42 -18.36 -0.87 -47.10
N GLU A 43 -17.12 -0.39 -47.10
CA GLU A 43 -16.03 -1.13 -46.49
C GLU A 43 -16.29 -1.21 -44.98
N GLY A 44 -16.71 -2.36 -44.56
CA GLY A 44 -16.83 -2.69 -43.14
C GLY A 44 -15.44 -2.62 -42.48
N THR A 45 -15.22 -1.58 -41.71
CA THR A 45 -14.18 -1.59 -40.69
C THR A 45 -14.56 -2.67 -39.69
N GLN A 46 -13.99 -3.86 -39.85
CA GLN A 46 -13.99 -4.85 -38.79
C GLN A 46 -13.22 -4.22 -37.64
N GLU A 47 -13.93 -3.68 -36.66
CA GLU A 47 -13.41 -3.56 -35.31
C GLU A 47 -12.93 -4.95 -34.92
N ALA A 48 -11.61 -5.14 -34.90
CA ALA A 48 -11.02 -6.31 -34.29
C ALA A 48 -11.46 -6.29 -32.83
N ALA A 49 -12.47 -7.11 -32.51
CA ALA A 49 -12.85 -7.37 -31.14
C ALA A 49 -11.56 -7.90 -30.48
N VAL A 50 -10.94 -7.09 -29.65
CA VAL A 50 -9.93 -7.53 -28.71
C VAL A 50 -10.65 -8.58 -27.89
N LYS A 51 -10.38 -9.84 -28.16
CA LYS A 51 -10.84 -10.92 -27.30
C LYS A 51 -10.16 -10.67 -25.96
N SER A 52 -10.89 -10.14 -24.99
CA SER A 52 -10.42 -10.09 -23.62
C SER A 52 -10.26 -11.57 -23.22
N ASN A 53 -9.03 -11.96 -22.88
CA ASN A 53 -8.75 -13.28 -22.31
C ASN A 53 -9.15 -13.31 -20.82
N VAL A 54 -10.08 -12.46 -20.40
CA VAL A 54 -10.59 -12.42 -19.03
C VAL A 54 -11.40 -13.67 -18.80
N LYS A 55 -10.95 -14.49 -17.87
CA LYS A 55 -11.64 -15.68 -17.41
C LYS A 55 -12.80 -15.32 -16.50
N GLU A 56 -13.87 -16.11 -16.57
CA GLU A 56 -15.02 -15.99 -15.69
C GLU A 56 -14.77 -16.81 -14.42
N PRO A 57 -14.65 -16.20 -13.23
CA PRO A 57 -14.24 -16.90 -12.01
C PRO A 57 -15.22 -17.96 -11.52
N TYR A 58 -16.44 -17.98 -12.05
CA TYR A 58 -17.43 -19.03 -11.75
C TYR A 58 -17.46 -20.18 -12.78
N ALA A 59 -16.76 -20.05 -13.90
CA ALA A 59 -16.83 -21.00 -15.01
C ALA A 59 -15.47 -21.54 -15.44
N ASP A 60 -14.41 -20.76 -15.30
CA ASP A 60 -13.07 -21.09 -15.77
C ASP A 60 -12.12 -21.37 -14.59
N ASP A 61 -11.15 -22.26 -14.81
CA ASP A 61 -10.07 -22.44 -13.84
C ASP A 61 -9.19 -21.18 -13.80
N VAL A 62 -9.08 -20.57 -12.62
CA VAL A 62 -8.32 -19.31 -12.39
C VAL A 62 -7.21 -19.56 -11.39
N LYS A 63 -5.99 -19.11 -11.70
CA LYS A 63 -4.83 -19.14 -10.81
C LYS A 63 -4.43 -17.74 -10.40
N ILE A 64 -4.47 -17.47 -9.11
CA ILE A 64 -4.09 -16.17 -8.53
C ILE A 64 -2.87 -16.37 -7.63
N ALA A 65 -1.83 -15.57 -7.84
CA ALA A 65 -0.65 -15.54 -6.98
C ALA A 65 -0.70 -14.32 -6.05
N PHE A 66 -0.32 -14.50 -4.79
CA PHE A 66 0.03 -13.43 -3.88
C PHE A 66 1.52 -13.50 -3.56
N VAL A 67 2.24 -12.43 -3.85
CA VAL A 67 3.70 -12.31 -3.64
C VAL A 67 3.93 -11.16 -2.65
N PRO A 68 3.80 -11.41 -1.33
CA PRO A 68 4.15 -10.42 -0.31
C PRO A 68 5.65 -10.16 -0.28
N ASN A 69 6.05 -9.05 0.35
CA ASN A 69 7.46 -8.78 0.64
C ASN A 69 8.06 -9.90 1.52
N VAL A 70 7.38 -10.22 2.62
CA VAL A 70 7.72 -11.34 3.53
C VAL A 70 6.45 -12.06 3.92
N ILE A 71 6.37 -13.36 3.66
CA ILE A 71 5.15 -14.15 3.93
C ILE A 71 4.83 -14.27 5.44
N GLY A 72 5.86 -14.20 6.29
CA GLY A 72 5.74 -14.30 7.74
C GLY A 72 5.43 -12.98 8.44
N ASP A 73 5.37 -11.87 7.70
CA ASP A 73 4.90 -10.59 8.22
C ASP A 73 3.42 -10.68 8.63
N SER A 74 3.06 -10.14 9.82
CA SER A 74 1.72 -10.27 10.38
C SER A 74 0.65 -9.63 9.51
N VAL A 75 0.96 -8.48 8.90
CA VAL A 75 0.03 -7.75 8.02
C VAL A 75 -0.14 -8.50 6.70
N ALA A 76 0.96 -8.97 6.09
CA ALA A 76 0.93 -9.77 4.87
C ALA A 76 0.19 -11.10 5.08
N ALA A 77 0.37 -11.75 6.23
CA ALA A 77 -0.37 -12.96 6.60
C ALA A 77 -1.88 -12.69 6.71
N ALA A 78 -2.28 -11.60 7.41
CA ALA A 78 -3.68 -11.22 7.55
C ALA A 78 -4.34 -10.91 6.19
N TRP A 79 -3.64 -10.23 5.28
CA TRP A 79 -4.15 -10.01 3.91
C TRP A 79 -4.29 -11.32 3.14
N GLY A 80 -3.28 -12.18 3.20
CA GLY A 80 -3.33 -13.48 2.56
C GLY A 80 -4.50 -14.33 3.08
N ASP A 81 -4.74 -14.38 4.38
CA ASP A 81 -5.86 -15.11 5.00
C ASP A 81 -7.21 -14.51 4.59
N GLY A 82 -7.30 -13.19 4.52
CA GLY A 82 -8.49 -12.50 4.01
C GLY A 82 -8.78 -12.83 2.56
N MET A 83 -7.77 -12.77 1.68
CA MET A 83 -7.91 -13.13 0.26
C MET A 83 -8.31 -14.59 0.08
N GLU A 84 -7.66 -15.52 0.79
CA GLU A 84 -7.98 -16.95 0.72
C GLU A 84 -9.43 -17.23 1.15
N LYS A 85 -9.88 -16.59 2.24
CA LYS A 85 -11.25 -16.69 2.71
C LYS A 85 -12.26 -16.18 1.68
N GLU A 86 -12.04 -15.01 1.09
CA GLU A 86 -12.95 -14.43 0.10
C GLU A 86 -12.93 -15.23 -1.21
N LEU A 87 -11.77 -15.75 -1.63
CA LEU A 87 -11.65 -16.57 -2.84
C LEU A 87 -12.19 -17.98 -2.66
N SER A 88 -12.36 -18.48 -1.42
CA SER A 88 -12.89 -19.83 -1.14
C SER A 88 -14.33 -20.07 -1.59
N ILE A 89 -15.08 -19.01 -1.94
CA ILE A 89 -16.42 -19.13 -2.51
C ILE A 89 -16.42 -19.60 -3.98
N PHE A 90 -15.26 -19.58 -4.64
CA PHE A 90 -15.07 -19.99 -6.03
C PHE A 90 -14.38 -21.37 -6.07
N GLU A 91 -15.08 -22.41 -6.50
CA GLU A 91 -14.57 -23.78 -6.48
C GLU A 91 -13.40 -24.01 -7.47
N ASN A 92 -13.31 -23.19 -8.50
CA ASN A 92 -12.32 -23.26 -9.59
C ASN A 92 -11.22 -22.21 -9.51
N VAL A 93 -11.12 -21.47 -8.40
CA VAL A 93 -10.01 -20.53 -8.16
C VAL A 93 -8.94 -21.19 -7.30
N THR A 94 -7.71 -21.21 -7.83
CA THR A 94 -6.52 -21.61 -7.08
C THR A 94 -5.77 -20.35 -6.63
N PHE A 95 -5.66 -20.18 -5.32
CA PHE A 95 -4.87 -19.09 -4.71
C PHE A 95 -3.60 -19.65 -4.09
N GLN A 96 -2.45 -19.05 -4.42
CA GLN A 96 -1.15 -19.45 -3.87
C GLN A 96 -0.35 -18.25 -3.41
N ARG A 97 0.41 -18.44 -2.32
CA ARG A 97 1.27 -17.42 -1.71
C ARG A 97 2.73 -17.79 -1.95
N PHE A 98 3.55 -16.80 -2.33
CA PHE A 98 4.97 -16.97 -2.64
C PHE A 98 5.79 -15.99 -1.81
N ASP A 99 6.72 -16.46 -1.02
CA ASP A 99 7.52 -15.64 -0.13
C ASP A 99 8.56 -14.80 -0.90
N GLY A 100 8.42 -13.49 -0.88
CA GLY A 100 9.36 -12.55 -1.48
C GLY A 100 10.68 -12.42 -0.74
N LYS A 101 10.78 -12.88 0.52
CA LYS A 101 11.98 -12.92 1.38
C LYS A 101 12.69 -11.57 1.52
N ALA A 102 11.94 -10.47 1.49
CA ALA A 102 12.46 -9.11 1.48
C ALA A 102 13.54 -8.89 0.39
N SER A 103 13.44 -9.56 -0.75
CA SER A 103 14.42 -9.57 -1.82
C SER A 103 13.78 -9.32 -3.18
N ALA A 104 14.15 -8.20 -3.82
CA ALA A 104 13.70 -7.88 -5.17
C ALA A 104 14.14 -8.96 -6.18
N GLU A 105 15.36 -9.52 -6.04
CA GLU A 105 15.84 -10.60 -6.89
C GLU A 105 14.95 -11.86 -6.78
N THR A 106 14.56 -12.22 -5.54
CA THR A 106 13.62 -13.33 -5.30
C THR A 106 12.28 -13.06 -5.96
N GLN A 107 11.73 -11.83 -5.82
CA GLN A 107 10.45 -11.48 -6.45
C GLN A 107 10.54 -11.48 -7.97
N VAL A 108 11.63 -10.98 -8.58
CA VAL A 108 11.87 -11.07 -10.04
C VAL A 108 11.81 -12.52 -10.52
N GLN A 109 12.46 -13.44 -9.82
CA GLN A 109 12.42 -14.87 -10.16
C GLN A 109 11.00 -15.45 -10.03
N ILE A 110 10.29 -15.13 -8.94
CA ILE A 110 8.90 -15.57 -8.74
C ILE A 110 8.00 -15.06 -9.87
N LEU A 111 8.06 -13.77 -10.21
CA LEU A 111 7.25 -13.20 -11.29
C LEU A 111 7.51 -13.91 -12.63
N SER A 112 8.78 -14.16 -12.96
CA SER A 112 9.16 -14.92 -14.16
C SER A 112 8.55 -16.33 -14.17
N ASP A 113 8.58 -17.02 -13.03
CA ASP A 113 8.01 -18.35 -12.90
C ASP A 113 6.48 -18.34 -13.02
N LEU A 114 5.81 -17.32 -12.46
CA LEU A 114 4.35 -17.16 -12.57
C LEU A 114 3.91 -16.90 -14.00
N VAL A 115 4.66 -16.09 -14.77
CA VAL A 115 4.41 -15.87 -16.19
C VAL A 115 4.55 -17.19 -16.97
N ASN A 116 5.62 -17.95 -16.73
CA ASN A 116 5.86 -19.24 -17.40
C ASN A 116 4.81 -20.31 -17.03
N GLN A 117 4.23 -20.24 -15.83
CA GLN A 117 3.17 -21.15 -15.36
C GLN A 117 1.76 -20.70 -15.73
N HIS A 118 1.64 -19.60 -16.48
CA HIS A 118 0.37 -19.03 -16.95
C HIS A 118 -0.62 -18.77 -15.81
N TYR A 119 -0.19 -17.99 -14.81
CA TYR A 119 -1.11 -17.46 -13.82
C TYR A 119 -2.05 -16.45 -14.47
N ASP A 120 -3.22 -16.25 -13.88
CA ASP A 120 -4.27 -15.38 -14.42
C ASP A 120 -4.28 -13.99 -13.76
N ALA A 121 -3.71 -13.87 -12.57
CA ALA A 121 -3.48 -12.59 -11.89
C ALA A 121 -2.35 -12.71 -10.85
N ILE A 122 -1.67 -11.60 -10.61
CA ILE A 122 -0.63 -11.48 -9.59
C ILE A 122 -0.97 -10.33 -8.67
N ILE A 123 -0.98 -10.58 -7.36
CA ILE A 123 -1.05 -9.57 -6.30
C ILE A 123 0.35 -9.45 -5.72
N LEU A 124 0.96 -8.27 -5.80
CA LEU A 124 2.38 -8.04 -5.51
C LEU A 124 2.57 -6.95 -4.46
N GLN A 125 3.35 -7.19 -3.41
CA GLN A 125 4.01 -6.13 -2.66
C GLN A 125 5.42 -5.95 -3.21
N ALA A 126 5.67 -4.91 -4.01
CA ALA A 126 6.97 -4.72 -4.64
C ALA A 126 8.02 -4.27 -3.60
N THR A 127 8.97 -5.14 -3.26
CA THR A 127 10.04 -4.83 -2.30
C THR A 127 10.86 -3.62 -2.71
N ASP A 128 11.10 -3.46 -4.01
CA ASP A 128 11.77 -2.32 -4.63
C ASP A 128 10.99 -1.94 -5.90
N ALA A 129 10.47 -0.72 -5.93
CA ALA A 129 9.59 -0.25 -7.00
C ALA A 129 10.28 -0.25 -8.38
N ALA A 130 11.54 0.16 -8.44
CA ALA A 130 12.29 0.27 -9.69
C ALA A 130 12.82 -1.10 -10.16
N ALA A 131 13.31 -1.92 -9.24
CA ALA A 131 13.86 -3.24 -9.57
C ALA A 131 12.79 -4.19 -10.13
N LEU A 132 11.54 -4.06 -9.67
CA LEU A 132 10.43 -4.92 -10.10
C LEU A 132 9.75 -4.43 -11.40
N ALA A 133 9.98 -3.20 -11.84
CA ALA A 133 9.29 -2.58 -12.96
C ALA A 133 9.31 -3.46 -14.23
N ALA A 134 10.48 -3.95 -14.67
CA ALA A 134 10.60 -4.78 -15.87
C ALA A 134 9.86 -6.12 -15.75
N SER A 135 9.83 -6.74 -14.57
CA SER A 135 9.12 -8.01 -14.35
C SER A 135 7.60 -7.81 -14.34
N VAL A 136 7.13 -6.69 -13.82
CA VAL A 136 5.71 -6.29 -13.86
C VAL A 136 5.29 -6.02 -15.30
N GLU A 137 6.09 -5.26 -16.09
CA GLU A 137 5.84 -5.05 -17.52
C GLU A 137 5.76 -6.35 -18.30
N GLN A 138 6.63 -7.31 -17.99
CA GLN A 138 6.62 -8.62 -18.64
C GLN A 138 5.35 -9.40 -18.33
N ALA A 139 4.85 -9.37 -17.08
CA ALA A 139 3.61 -10.03 -16.70
C ALA A 139 2.40 -9.39 -17.40
N GLU A 140 2.30 -8.06 -17.40
CA GLU A 140 1.24 -7.31 -18.08
C GLU A 140 1.27 -7.57 -19.61
N ALA A 141 2.45 -7.58 -20.22
CA ALA A 141 2.60 -7.90 -21.65
C ALA A 141 2.21 -9.34 -21.99
N ALA A 142 2.32 -10.27 -21.03
CA ALA A 142 1.84 -11.64 -21.15
C ALA A 142 0.31 -11.77 -20.94
N GLY A 143 -0.38 -10.66 -20.64
CA GLY A 143 -1.81 -10.61 -20.36
C GLY A 143 -2.17 -11.02 -18.92
N ILE A 144 -1.22 -11.01 -18.01
CA ILE A 144 -1.41 -11.31 -16.59
C ILE A 144 -1.48 -9.98 -15.83
N PRO A 145 -2.67 -9.54 -15.40
CA PRO A 145 -2.80 -8.30 -14.64
C PRO A 145 -2.04 -8.38 -13.31
N VAL A 146 -1.28 -7.33 -13.03
CA VAL A 146 -0.59 -7.15 -11.75
C VAL A 146 -1.32 -6.11 -10.93
N ILE A 147 -1.70 -6.49 -9.72
CA ILE A 147 -2.29 -5.61 -8.72
C ILE A 147 -1.24 -5.41 -7.65
N THR A 148 -0.71 -4.20 -7.52
CA THR A 148 0.20 -3.92 -6.41
C THR A 148 -0.60 -3.66 -5.13
N LEU A 149 -0.10 -4.19 -4.02
CA LEU A 149 -0.72 -4.09 -2.70
C LEU A 149 0.22 -3.38 -1.74
N ASN A 150 -0.16 -2.20 -1.30
CA ASN A 150 0.55 -1.36 -0.33
C ASN A 150 1.94 -0.84 -0.77
N MET A 151 2.74 -1.63 -1.46
CA MET A 151 4.03 -1.24 -2.05
C MET A 151 3.96 -1.37 -3.56
N ASP A 152 4.17 -0.24 -4.24
CA ASP A 152 3.97 -0.07 -5.67
C ASP A 152 5.22 -0.40 -6.49
N ALA A 153 5.02 -0.69 -7.79
CA ALA A 153 6.07 -0.79 -8.79
C ALA A 153 6.11 0.48 -9.66
N SER A 154 7.30 0.92 -10.07
CA SER A 154 7.48 2.15 -10.86
C SER A 154 7.21 1.96 -12.35
N THR A 155 6.12 1.28 -12.70
CA THR A 155 5.67 1.05 -14.08
C THR A 155 4.14 0.95 -14.13
N PRO A 156 3.47 1.29 -15.24
CA PRO A 156 2.04 1.08 -15.38
C PRO A 156 1.66 -0.40 -15.23
N HIS A 157 0.61 -0.67 -14.47
CA HIS A 157 0.05 -2.00 -14.23
C HIS A 157 -1.45 -1.88 -13.92
N ALA A 158 -2.13 -3.03 -13.71
CA ALA A 158 -3.59 -3.09 -13.65
C ALA A 158 -4.19 -2.22 -12.54
N ALA A 159 -3.66 -2.27 -11.32
CA ALA A 159 -4.17 -1.47 -10.19
C ALA A 159 -3.17 -1.39 -9.03
N LEU A 160 -3.30 -0.33 -8.23
CA LEU A 160 -2.69 -0.18 -6.90
C LEU A 160 -3.80 -0.18 -5.84
N VAL A 161 -3.64 -1.01 -4.82
CA VAL A 161 -4.43 -0.96 -3.58
C VAL A 161 -3.48 -0.59 -2.44
N ALA A 162 -3.59 0.61 -1.92
CA ALA A 162 -2.68 1.13 -0.89
C ALA A 162 -3.41 1.95 0.16
N MET A 163 -2.75 2.17 1.29
CA MET A 163 -3.12 3.17 2.27
C MET A 163 -2.75 4.57 1.77
N VAL A 164 -3.26 5.60 2.43
CA VAL A 164 -2.91 7.00 2.13
C VAL A 164 -1.65 7.36 2.92
N ASP A 165 -0.51 6.79 2.51
CA ASP A 165 0.74 6.79 3.28
C ASP A 165 1.29 8.19 3.55
N TYR A 166 1.14 9.13 2.61
CA TYR A 166 1.61 10.51 2.82
C TYR A 166 0.88 11.18 4.01
N GLU A 167 -0.45 11.07 4.03
CA GLU A 167 -1.28 11.61 5.11
C GLU A 167 -1.04 10.87 6.43
N ALA A 168 -0.78 9.56 6.38
CA ALA A 168 -0.42 8.77 7.55
C ALA A 168 0.90 9.27 8.14
N GLY A 169 1.93 9.49 7.32
CA GLY A 169 3.21 10.06 7.75
C GLY A 169 3.05 11.45 8.37
N ALA A 170 2.28 12.32 7.73
CA ALA A 170 1.99 13.66 8.25
C ALA A 170 1.24 13.59 9.61
N LEU A 171 0.29 12.66 9.75
CA LEU A 171 -0.44 12.46 11.00
C LEU A 171 0.48 11.99 12.14
N VAL A 172 1.38 11.05 11.86
CA VAL A 172 2.38 10.59 12.84
C VAL A 172 3.28 11.76 13.27
N ALA A 173 3.78 12.56 12.33
CA ALA A 173 4.62 13.72 12.63
C ALA A 173 3.92 14.71 13.57
N LYS A 174 2.67 15.05 13.27
CA LYS A 174 1.84 15.93 14.09
C LYS A 174 1.63 15.39 15.51
N ASN A 175 1.35 14.09 15.62
CA ASN A 175 1.14 13.45 16.91
C ASN A 175 2.45 13.38 17.72
N ILE A 176 3.59 13.07 17.08
CA ILE A 176 4.91 13.10 17.72
C ILE A 176 5.20 14.51 18.25
N ALA A 177 5.14 15.53 17.40
CA ALA A 177 5.41 16.90 17.80
C ALA A 177 4.57 17.33 19.02
N SER A 178 3.25 17.04 18.97
CA SER A 178 2.36 17.31 20.09
C SER A 178 2.73 16.53 21.36
N SER A 179 3.11 15.25 21.24
CA SER A 179 3.43 14.39 22.39
C SER A 179 4.70 14.79 23.10
N ILE A 180 5.67 15.37 22.37
CA ILE A 180 6.94 15.85 22.95
C ILE A 180 6.93 17.36 23.28
N GLY A 181 5.76 18.03 23.18
CA GLY A 181 5.59 19.43 23.55
C GLY A 181 6.21 20.41 22.54
N GLU A 182 6.16 20.09 21.26
CA GLU A 182 6.60 20.91 20.12
C GLU A 182 8.12 21.21 20.12
N THR A 183 8.92 20.48 20.87
CA THR A 183 10.38 20.64 20.93
C THR A 183 11.05 19.33 21.30
N GLY A 184 12.14 18.97 20.62
CA GLY A 184 12.87 17.75 20.93
C GLY A 184 13.61 17.14 19.74
N LYS A 185 14.15 15.94 19.98
CA LYS A 185 14.98 15.19 19.04
C LYS A 185 14.27 13.92 18.60
N VAL A 186 14.13 13.74 17.31
CA VAL A 186 13.45 12.59 16.69
C VAL A 186 14.43 11.79 15.86
N VAL A 187 14.36 10.47 15.96
CA VAL A 187 15.06 9.56 15.03
C VAL A 187 14.04 8.77 14.21
N ILE A 188 14.42 8.34 13.00
CA ILE A 188 13.58 7.57 12.10
C ILE A 188 14.19 6.19 11.87
N ILE A 189 13.40 5.13 12.03
CA ILE A 189 13.75 3.77 11.61
C ILE A 189 12.97 3.49 10.31
N GLN A 190 13.73 3.51 9.21
CA GLN A 190 13.20 3.51 7.87
C GLN A 190 12.91 2.12 7.34
N ALA A 191 12.03 2.05 6.36
CA ALA A 191 11.76 0.92 5.51
C ALA A 191 13.00 0.44 4.73
N THR A 192 12.84 -0.64 3.98
CA THR A 192 13.83 -1.04 2.96
C THR A 192 13.97 0.07 1.91
N PRO A 193 15.19 0.49 1.57
CA PRO A 193 15.42 1.45 0.48
C PRO A 193 14.77 1.00 -0.83
N GLY A 194 14.12 1.91 -1.54
CA GLY A 194 13.39 1.63 -2.80
C GLY A 194 11.96 1.13 -2.62
N ALA A 195 11.52 0.88 -1.39
CA ALA A 195 10.12 0.57 -1.11
C ALA A 195 9.25 1.84 -1.18
N SER A 196 8.36 1.92 -2.18
CA SER A 196 7.54 3.10 -2.46
C SER A 196 6.75 3.60 -1.25
N ARG A 197 6.16 2.69 -0.47
CA ARG A 197 5.43 3.02 0.76
C ARG A 197 6.30 3.78 1.76
N GLY A 198 7.52 3.29 2.00
CA GLY A 198 8.44 3.93 2.94
C GLY A 198 8.80 5.35 2.54
N GLU A 199 9.05 5.56 1.24
CA GLU A 199 9.39 6.88 0.70
C GLU A 199 8.22 7.87 0.82
N ILE A 200 7.00 7.45 0.48
CA ILE A 200 5.80 8.28 0.55
C ILE A 200 5.44 8.63 2.00
N LEU A 201 5.50 7.65 2.90
CA LEU A 201 5.23 7.81 4.32
C LEU A 201 6.22 8.81 4.96
N GLU A 202 7.52 8.65 4.67
CA GLU A 202 8.56 9.54 5.18
C GLU A 202 8.46 10.95 4.59
N ALA A 203 8.09 11.10 3.32
CA ALA A 203 7.86 12.41 2.72
C ALA A 203 6.77 13.18 3.49
N GLY A 204 5.62 12.55 3.74
CA GLY A 204 4.55 13.16 4.54
C GLY A 204 4.98 13.51 5.96
N PHE A 205 5.77 12.63 6.60
CA PHE A 205 6.32 12.87 7.93
C PHE A 205 7.26 14.10 7.95
N ARG A 206 8.21 14.19 7.02
CA ARG A 206 9.17 15.28 6.96
C ARG A 206 8.53 16.61 6.59
N ASP A 207 7.57 16.61 5.67
CA ASP A 207 6.85 17.82 5.25
C ASP A 207 6.00 18.40 6.39
N GLU A 208 5.39 17.55 7.21
CA GLU A 208 4.68 17.99 8.41
C GLU A 208 5.66 18.44 9.49
N MET A 209 6.72 17.67 9.75
CA MET A 209 7.73 18.00 10.76
C MET A 209 8.43 19.34 10.49
N ALA A 210 8.57 19.73 9.22
CA ALA A 210 9.12 21.04 8.84
C ALA A 210 8.28 22.23 9.35
N LYS A 211 7.04 22.01 9.77
CA LYS A 211 6.18 23.04 10.38
C LYS A 211 6.44 23.19 11.90
N HIS A 212 7.23 22.31 12.50
CA HIS A 212 7.60 22.28 13.91
C HIS A 212 9.10 22.60 14.09
N PRO A 213 9.52 23.85 13.97
CA PRO A 213 10.94 24.25 13.83
C PRO A 213 11.82 23.93 15.05
N ASP A 214 11.23 23.70 16.21
CA ASP A 214 11.94 23.33 17.43
C ASP A 214 12.05 21.81 17.63
N VAL A 215 11.51 21.00 16.68
CA VAL A 215 11.67 19.55 16.63
C VAL A 215 12.71 19.21 15.56
N GLU A 216 13.79 18.56 15.97
CA GLU A 216 14.90 18.19 15.10
C GLU A 216 14.89 16.69 14.76
N ILE A 217 14.88 16.33 13.48
CA ILE A 217 15.18 14.97 13.04
C ILE A 217 16.70 14.80 13.01
N ILE A 218 17.25 14.10 14.02
CA ILE A 218 18.69 14.00 14.24
C ILE A 218 19.38 12.84 13.53
N ASP A 219 18.63 11.79 13.17
CA ASP A 219 19.15 10.64 12.43
C ASP A 219 18.02 9.84 11.76
N ALA A 220 18.38 9.07 10.74
CA ALA A 220 17.48 8.13 10.05
C ALA A 220 18.29 6.93 9.54
N GLN A 221 17.90 5.71 9.90
CA GLN A 221 18.55 4.47 9.46
C GLN A 221 17.53 3.38 9.13
N THR A 222 17.87 2.51 8.17
CA THR A 222 16.94 1.47 7.74
C THR A 222 16.89 0.28 8.70
N GLY A 223 15.67 -0.11 9.11
CA GLY A 223 15.35 -1.36 9.81
C GLY A 223 14.75 -2.42 8.89
N GLU A 224 14.62 -2.11 7.57
CA GLU A 224 14.20 -3.05 6.52
C GLU A 224 12.90 -3.80 6.81
N TRP A 225 11.94 -3.14 7.48
CA TRP A 225 10.66 -3.69 7.93
C TRP A 225 10.76 -4.76 9.04
N LEU A 226 11.97 -5.06 9.56
CA LEU A 226 12.23 -6.19 10.45
C LEU A 226 12.46 -5.74 11.90
N THR A 227 11.80 -6.42 12.84
CA THR A 227 11.92 -6.20 14.29
C THR A 227 13.39 -6.29 14.76
N GLU A 228 14.12 -7.35 14.32
CA GLU A 228 15.48 -7.57 14.75
C GLU A 228 16.45 -6.49 14.25
N LYS A 229 16.27 -6.02 13.01
CA LYS A 229 17.09 -4.95 12.46
C LYS A 229 16.80 -3.62 13.12
N ALA A 230 15.53 -3.31 13.34
CA ALA A 230 15.13 -2.11 14.07
C ALA A 230 15.69 -2.08 15.51
N ASN A 231 15.73 -3.24 16.18
CA ASN A 231 16.37 -3.36 17.49
C ASN A 231 17.87 -3.01 17.44
N VAL A 232 18.61 -3.50 16.42
CA VAL A 232 20.02 -3.12 16.23
C VAL A 232 20.18 -1.63 15.98
N VAL A 233 19.40 -1.06 15.05
CA VAL A 233 19.41 0.37 14.72
C VAL A 233 19.12 1.23 15.95
N MET A 234 18.13 0.83 16.74
CA MET A 234 17.78 1.56 17.96
C MET A 234 18.90 1.51 19.00
N ASN A 235 19.58 0.37 19.18
CA ASN A 235 20.74 0.28 20.06
C ASN A 235 21.88 1.23 19.61
N ASP A 236 22.10 1.36 18.28
CA ASP A 236 23.07 2.31 17.73
C ASP A 236 22.66 3.75 18.04
N PHE A 237 21.39 4.12 17.87
CA PHE A 237 20.88 5.44 18.25
C PHE A 237 21.03 5.73 19.74
N LEU A 238 20.68 4.76 20.59
CA LEU A 238 20.82 4.89 22.05
C LEU A 238 22.27 5.06 22.53
N THR A 239 23.20 4.47 21.78
CA THR A 239 24.66 4.62 22.05
C THR A 239 25.19 5.98 21.56
N LYS A 240 24.67 6.46 20.42
CA LYS A 240 25.14 7.69 19.75
C LYS A 240 24.57 8.97 20.38
N TYR A 241 23.33 8.91 20.89
CA TYR A 241 22.60 10.08 21.36
C TYR A 241 22.22 9.97 22.83
N ASP A 242 22.66 10.93 23.63
CA ASP A 242 22.31 11.04 25.04
C ASP A 242 20.81 11.30 25.25
N LYS A 243 20.15 11.93 24.27
CA LYS A 243 18.72 12.28 24.33
C LYS A 243 18.05 12.01 23.00
N ILE A 244 16.94 11.23 23.08
CA ILE A 244 15.98 10.99 21.99
C ILE A 244 14.60 11.20 22.62
N ASP A 245 13.79 12.11 22.06
CA ASP A 245 12.44 12.41 22.58
C ASP A 245 11.37 11.59 21.85
N ALA A 246 11.62 11.23 20.59
CA ALA A 246 10.70 10.36 19.83
C ALA A 246 11.42 9.49 18.80
N VAL A 247 10.79 8.38 18.47
CA VAL A 247 11.18 7.46 17.39
C VAL A 247 9.99 7.27 16.45
N PHE A 248 10.20 7.53 15.18
CA PHE A 248 9.26 7.17 14.13
C PHE A 248 9.75 5.91 13.41
N CYS A 249 8.94 4.88 13.40
CA CYS A 249 9.19 3.63 12.66
C CYS A 249 8.18 3.51 11.51
N HIS A 250 8.64 3.15 10.32
CA HIS A 250 7.76 3.04 9.16
C HIS A 250 6.74 1.89 9.26
N ASN A 251 6.91 0.97 10.23
CA ASN A 251 5.90 -0.03 10.58
C ASN A 251 5.94 -0.39 12.08
N ASP A 252 4.93 -1.13 12.53
CA ASP A 252 4.78 -1.52 13.94
C ASP A 252 5.78 -2.60 14.35
N ALA A 253 6.18 -3.50 13.45
CA ALA A 253 7.20 -4.51 13.73
C ALA A 253 8.55 -3.85 14.08
N MET A 254 8.93 -2.77 13.39
CA MET A 254 10.13 -2.01 13.73
C MET A 254 9.94 -1.20 15.02
N ALA A 255 8.73 -0.69 15.30
CA ALA A 255 8.43 -0.01 16.56
C ALA A 255 8.55 -0.97 17.75
N GLU A 256 8.12 -2.23 17.59
CA GLU A 256 8.34 -3.29 18.59
C GLU A 256 9.85 -3.51 18.85
N GLY A 257 10.66 -3.64 17.79
CA GLY A 257 12.10 -3.80 17.90
C GLY A 257 12.80 -2.62 18.59
N ALA A 258 12.39 -1.40 18.24
CA ALA A 258 12.87 -0.17 18.89
C ALA A 258 12.50 -0.12 20.37
N SER A 259 11.28 -0.47 20.70
CA SER A 259 10.78 -0.53 22.08
C SER A 259 11.55 -1.51 22.93
N GLN A 260 11.80 -2.72 22.43
CA GLN A 260 12.61 -3.75 23.10
C GLN A 260 14.04 -3.26 23.38
N ALA A 261 14.69 -2.58 22.44
CA ALA A 261 16.03 -2.02 22.64
C ALA A 261 16.02 -0.90 23.69
N ALA A 262 15.06 0.01 23.63
CA ALA A 262 14.92 1.10 24.59
C ALA A 262 14.63 0.58 26.01
N GLU A 263 13.78 -0.46 26.14
CA GLU A 263 13.50 -1.12 27.41
C GLU A 263 14.76 -1.79 27.99
N ALA A 264 15.48 -2.55 27.17
CA ALA A 264 16.74 -3.21 27.59
C ALA A 264 17.81 -2.22 28.05
N ALA A 265 17.84 -1.01 27.45
CA ALA A 265 18.72 0.09 27.86
C ALA A 265 18.19 0.86 29.07
N GLY A 266 16.99 0.58 29.57
CA GLY A 266 16.34 1.33 30.66
C GLY A 266 15.91 2.74 30.28
N ARG A 267 15.76 3.03 28.98
CA ARG A 267 15.49 4.38 28.42
C ARG A 267 14.11 4.53 27.77
N LEU A 268 13.28 3.48 27.79
CA LEU A 268 11.94 3.52 27.17
C LEU A 268 11.06 4.66 27.69
N GLY A 269 11.17 4.99 28.98
CA GLY A 269 10.40 6.09 29.58
C GLY A 269 10.87 7.53 29.20
N GLU A 270 11.96 7.66 28.43
CA GLU A 270 12.49 8.95 27.99
C GLU A 270 11.88 9.42 26.66
N MET A 271 11.19 8.54 25.91
CA MET A 271 10.75 8.80 24.54
C MET A 271 9.37 8.23 24.22
N VAL A 272 8.77 8.74 23.16
CA VAL A 272 7.59 8.12 22.52
C VAL A 272 8.02 7.38 21.26
N ILE A 273 7.46 6.19 21.02
CA ILE A 273 7.77 5.38 19.83
C ILE A 273 6.47 5.15 19.05
N TRP A 274 6.52 5.45 17.76
CA TRP A 274 5.36 5.37 16.85
C TRP A 274 5.66 4.45 15.68
N GLY A 275 4.74 3.52 15.40
CA GLY A 275 4.63 2.74 14.16
C GLY A 275 3.57 3.30 13.23
N ALA A 276 3.25 2.59 12.16
CA ALA A 276 2.32 3.07 11.13
C ALA A 276 1.36 2.01 10.56
N ASP A 277 1.17 0.86 11.21
CA ASP A 277 0.26 -0.20 10.71
C ASP A 277 -1.02 -0.33 11.56
N GLY A 278 -0.97 0.00 12.84
CA GLY A 278 -2.08 -0.16 13.78
C GLY A 278 -2.28 -1.61 14.22
N GLU A 279 -1.20 -2.36 14.39
CA GLU A 279 -1.25 -3.72 14.92
C GLU A 279 -1.70 -3.73 16.39
N SER A 280 -2.49 -4.74 16.76
CA SER A 280 -3.03 -4.86 18.13
C SER A 280 -1.96 -4.97 19.22
N LYS A 281 -0.74 -5.35 18.87
CA LYS A 281 0.39 -5.41 19.80
C LYS A 281 1.04 -4.04 20.05
N ALA A 282 0.88 -3.11 19.09
CA ALA A 282 1.44 -1.77 19.16
C ALA A 282 0.51 -0.76 19.86
N LEU A 283 -0.75 -1.15 20.08
CA LEU A 283 -1.78 -0.37 20.79
C LEU A 283 -1.78 -0.68 22.29
#